data_0b7b72e70fb231b5e574cdf041697207
#
_entry.id   0b7b72e70fb231b5e574cdf041697207
#
_cell.length_a   1.000
_cell.length_b   1.000
_cell.length_c   1.000
_cell.angle_alpha   90.00
_cell.angle_beta   90.00
_cell.angle_gamma   90.00
#
_symmetry.space_group_name_H-M   'P 1'
#
loop_
_entity.id
_entity.type
_entity.pdbx_description
1 polymer ?
#
loop_
_entity_poly.entity_id
_entity_poly.type
_entity_poly.pdbx_seq_one_letter_code
_entity_poly.pdbx_strand_id
1 'polypeptide(L)'
;MYDKQDLLNENPWFTKDRSESSSIRMTDRIFNNVNVSNLGLGLNVYKNAINLKDCNEYVNILESTLNGQTEYKWSEAQVTNSSKPIKLARDCSDFKYKPEHLGPRNQNNYKLIDMHQEIYNVLKSCIDDYATYWGISVNYYEAFNFVKYEGSGQQFRIHADHGPNYACTVSAVIYLNDDYEGGELYFPRLDKLTYKPTIGDIAVFPSNYIYEHASLDMIKGTKYCVVVMTDLNDNAHKERG
;
A
#
# COMPACT_ATOMS: atom_id res chain seq x y z
N MET A 1 40.95 0.72 13.93
CA MET A 1 40.62 -0.49 13.13
C MET A 1 39.63 -1.26 13.98
N TYR A 2 38.35 -1.25 13.62
CA TYR A 2 37.33 -1.99 14.40
C TYR A 2 37.59 -3.48 14.23
N ASP A 3 37.56 -4.23 15.33
CA ASP A 3 37.65 -5.68 15.28
C ASP A 3 36.38 -6.23 14.59
N LYS A 4 36.57 -7.21 13.73
CA LYS A 4 35.47 -7.90 13.04
C LYS A 4 34.45 -8.49 14.02
N GLN A 5 34.90 -8.83 15.23
CA GLN A 5 34.09 -9.41 16.30
C GLN A 5 33.19 -8.34 16.96
N ASP A 6 33.68 -7.10 17.08
CA ASP A 6 32.90 -5.99 17.65
C ASP A 6 31.77 -5.56 16.73
N LEU A 7 32.00 -5.56 15.41
CA LEU A 7 30.96 -5.28 14.40
C LEU A 7 29.86 -6.35 14.40
N LEU A 8 30.20 -7.60 14.73
CA LEU A 8 29.22 -8.70 14.79
C LEU A 8 28.37 -8.65 16.08
N ASN A 9 28.91 -8.11 17.17
CA ASN A 9 28.24 -8.07 18.46
C ASN A 9 27.36 -6.82 18.66
N GLU A 10 27.69 -5.71 18.00
CA GLU A 10 27.00 -4.42 18.18
C GLU A 10 25.98 -4.12 17.08
N ASN A 11 26.02 -4.83 15.97
CA ASN A 11 25.10 -4.58 14.86
C ASN A 11 24.07 -5.71 14.76
N PRO A 12 22.79 -5.46 15.06
CA PRO A 12 21.72 -6.45 14.96
C PRO A 12 21.57 -7.05 13.54
N TRP A 13 22.16 -6.41 12.54
CA TRP A 13 22.23 -6.92 11.16
C TRP A 13 23.25 -8.05 10.96
N PHE A 14 24.16 -8.28 11.91
CA PHE A 14 25.24 -9.27 11.81
C PHE A 14 25.20 -10.34 12.92
N THR A 15 24.07 -10.57 13.56
CA THR A 15 23.94 -11.63 14.57
C THR A 15 24.16 -13.03 13.97
N LYS A 16 24.73 -13.90 14.80
CA LYS A 16 25.13 -15.26 14.44
C LYS A 16 24.01 -16.16 13.90
N ASP A 17 22.75 -15.78 14.16
CA ASP A 17 21.54 -16.54 13.82
C ASP A 17 20.89 -16.13 12.49
N ARG A 18 21.60 -15.40 11.63
CA ARG A 18 21.05 -14.92 10.35
C ARG A 18 20.65 -16.03 9.39
N SER A 19 21.31 -17.18 9.40
CA SER A 19 20.94 -18.30 8.55
C SER A 19 19.63 -18.96 9.01
N GLU A 20 19.40 -19.04 10.31
CA GLU A 20 18.14 -19.54 10.87
C GLU A 20 17.05 -18.47 10.82
N SER A 21 17.36 -17.19 11.11
CA SER A 21 16.39 -16.12 11.05
C SER A 21 15.92 -15.78 9.62
N SER A 22 16.77 -15.98 8.60
CA SER A 22 16.35 -15.75 7.21
C SER A 22 15.36 -16.79 6.70
N SER A 23 15.50 -18.05 7.11
CA SER A 23 14.52 -19.10 6.78
C SER A 23 13.18 -18.87 7.50
N ILE A 24 13.22 -18.42 8.76
CA ILE A 24 12.03 -18.09 9.54
C ILE A 24 11.29 -16.88 8.92
N ARG A 25 12.02 -15.90 8.40
CA ARG A 25 11.43 -14.71 7.76
C ARG A 25 10.73 -14.95 6.42
N MET A 26 10.84 -16.15 5.88
CA MET A 26 10.17 -16.54 4.63
C MET A 26 8.98 -17.47 4.86
N THR A 27 8.58 -17.70 6.12
CA THR A 27 7.43 -18.54 6.45
C THR A 27 6.18 -17.70 6.70
N ASP A 28 5.04 -18.30 6.42
CA ASP A 28 3.76 -17.76 6.82
C ASP A 28 3.66 -17.74 8.35
N ARG A 29 2.99 -16.75 8.89
CA ARG A 29 2.84 -16.55 10.32
C ARG A 29 1.46 -16.00 10.68
N ILE A 30 1.15 -15.94 11.96
CA ILE A 30 -0.09 -15.33 12.47
C ILE A 30 0.28 -14.08 13.26
N PHE A 31 -0.40 -12.99 12.96
CA PHE A 31 -0.29 -11.73 13.70
C PHE A 31 -1.71 -11.24 14.08
N ASN A 32 -2.00 -11.07 15.37
CA ASN A 32 -3.30 -10.62 15.88
C ASN A 32 -4.50 -11.36 15.24
N ASN A 33 -4.41 -12.71 15.13
CA ASN A 33 -5.38 -13.58 14.46
C ASN A 33 -5.50 -13.37 12.93
N VAL A 34 -4.64 -12.58 12.31
CA VAL A 34 -4.55 -12.42 10.86
C VAL A 34 -3.46 -13.34 10.33
N ASN A 35 -3.77 -14.13 9.30
CA ASN A 35 -2.76 -14.90 8.60
C ASN A 35 -1.90 -13.97 7.75
N VAL A 36 -0.58 -14.04 7.92
CA VAL A 36 0.38 -13.27 7.14
C VAL A 36 1.12 -14.23 6.23
N SER A 37 0.83 -14.17 4.94
CA SER A 37 1.51 -14.94 3.91
C SER A 37 2.76 -14.22 3.44
N ASN A 38 3.89 -14.92 3.44
CA ASN A 38 5.15 -14.44 2.92
C ASN A 38 5.32 -14.90 1.47
N LEU A 39 5.10 -14.03 0.51
CA LEU A 39 5.13 -14.34 -0.93
C LEU A 39 6.52 -14.17 -1.57
N GLY A 40 7.53 -13.86 -0.79
CA GLY A 40 8.91 -13.64 -1.23
C GLY A 40 9.60 -12.56 -0.42
N LEU A 41 10.88 -12.32 -0.67
CA LEU A 41 11.76 -11.43 0.07
C LEU A 41 11.15 -10.06 0.38
N GLY A 42 10.47 -9.91 1.52
CA GLY A 42 9.87 -8.65 1.95
C GLY A 42 8.46 -8.36 1.42
N LEU A 43 7.84 -9.23 0.62
CA LEU A 43 6.43 -9.11 0.26
C LEU A 43 5.59 -9.94 1.23
N ASN A 44 4.88 -9.27 2.12
CA ASN A 44 3.97 -9.88 3.07
C ASN A 44 2.52 -9.51 2.75
N VAL A 45 1.62 -10.46 2.86
CA VAL A 45 0.18 -10.21 2.71
C VAL A 45 -0.55 -10.58 4.00
N TYR A 46 -1.15 -9.58 4.61
CA TYR A 46 -2.04 -9.72 5.77
C TYR A 46 -3.44 -10.06 5.24
N LYS A 47 -3.80 -11.34 5.40
CA LYS A 47 -5.02 -11.91 4.80
C LYS A 47 -6.28 -11.48 5.56
N ASN A 48 -7.24 -10.87 4.84
CA ASN A 48 -8.50 -10.39 5.42
C ASN A 48 -8.30 -9.53 6.68
N ALA A 49 -7.27 -8.68 6.69
CA ALA A 49 -6.96 -7.80 7.81
C ALA A 49 -8.08 -6.80 8.10
N ILE A 50 -8.83 -6.40 7.05
CA ILE A 50 -10.09 -5.66 7.18
C ILE A 50 -11.22 -6.64 6.85
N ASN A 51 -12.25 -6.68 7.70
CA ASN A 51 -13.35 -7.61 7.50
C ASN A 51 -14.26 -7.20 6.33
N LEU A 52 -14.98 -8.16 5.78
CA LEU A 52 -15.89 -7.98 4.64
C LEU A 52 -16.92 -6.87 4.84
N LYS A 53 -17.49 -6.73 6.05
CA LYS A 53 -18.51 -5.73 6.34
C LYS A 53 -17.93 -4.32 6.20
N ASP A 54 -16.78 -4.07 6.81
CA ASP A 54 -16.14 -2.76 6.79
C ASP A 54 -15.66 -2.41 5.38
N CYS A 55 -15.06 -3.37 4.63
CA CYS A 55 -14.69 -3.16 3.23
C CYS A 55 -15.89 -2.72 2.37
N ASN A 56 -17.03 -3.41 2.49
CA ASN A 56 -18.25 -3.04 1.77
C ASN A 56 -18.76 -1.65 2.18
N GLU A 57 -18.67 -1.31 3.46
CA GLU A 57 -19.06 0.01 3.96
C GLU A 57 -18.14 1.09 3.37
N TYR A 58 -16.83 0.85 3.32
CA TYR A 58 -15.86 1.80 2.73
C TYR A 58 -16.12 2.04 1.24
N VAL A 59 -16.39 0.99 0.47
CA VAL A 59 -16.77 1.15 -0.95
C VAL A 59 -18.04 2.00 -1.08
N ASN A 60 -19.06 1.74 -0.25
CA ASN A 60 -20.30 2.52 -0.25
C ASN A 60 -20.07 4.00 0.14
N ILE A 61 -19.19 4.28 1.10
CA ILE A 61 -18.80 5.65 1.48
C ILE A 61 -18.14 6.35 0.31
N LEU A 62 -17.16 5.71 -0.34
CA LEU A 62 -16.46 6.24 -1.50
C LEU A 62 -17.44 6.56 -2.64
N GLU A 63 -18.27 5.60 -3.05
CA GLU A 63 -19.20 5.78 -4.16
C GLU A 63 -20.26 6.85 -3.86
N SER A 64 -20.86 6.84 -2.67
CA SER A 64 -21.87 7.83 -2.31
C SER A 64 -21.32 9.23 -2.16
N THR A 65 -20.07 9.36 -1.70
CA THR A 65 -19.45 10.68 -1.48
C THR A 65 -18.85 11.24 -2.75
N LEU A 66 -18.06 10.43 -3.49
CA LEU A 66 -17.28 10.91 -4.63
C LEU A 66 -18.08 10.98 -5.94
N ASN A 67 -19.21 10.28 -6.04
CA ASN A 67 -20.18 10.42 -7.14
C ASN A 67 -21.36 11.30 -6.75
N GLY A 68 -21.42 11.74 -5.49
CA GLY A 68 -22.51 12.55 -4.95
C GLY A 68 -22.44 14.03 -5.32
N GLN A 69 -23.22 14.85 -4.61
CA GLN A 69 -23.27 16.30 -4.78
C GLN A 69 -22.28 17.05 -3.86
N THR A 70 -21.21 16.37 -3.41
CA THR A 70 -20.17 17.01 -2.62
C THR A 70 -19.09 17.65 -3.49
N GLU A 71 -18.21 18.42 -2.90
CA GLU A 71 -17.00 18.96 -3.55
C GLU A 71 -15.96 17.88 -3.86
N TYR A 72 -16.06 16.71 -3.21
CA TYR A 72 -15.12 15.60 -3.38
C TYR A 72 -15.51 14.75 -4.59
N LYS A 73 -14.55 14.44 -5.45
CA LYS A 73 -14.78 13.69 -6.69
C LYS A 73 -13.65 12.71 -6.99
N TRP A 74 -13.98 11.62 -7.65
CA TRP A 74 -13.00 10.85 -8.40
C TRP A 74 -12.36 11.72 -9.48
N SER A 75 -11.05 11.60 -9.66
CA SER A 75 -10.29 12.27 -10.72
C SER A 75 -9.52 11.26 -11.54
N GLU A 76 -9.22 11.58 -12.81
CA GLU A 76 -8.29 10.76 -13.60
C GLU A 76 -6.91 10.75 -12.93
N ALA A 77 -6.40 9.54 -12.66
CA ALA A 77 -5.14 9.38 -11.95
C ALA A 77 -3.96 9.88 -12.79
N GLN A 78 -3.01 10.51 -12.12
CA GLN A 78 -1.79 11.03 -12.73
C GLN A 78 -0.59 10.15 -12.36
N VAL A 79 0.47 10.21 -13.16
CA VAL A 79 1.80 9.68 -12.82
C VAL A 79 2.69 10.80 -12.31
N THR A 80 3.66 10.46 -11.47
CA THR A 80 4.63 11.41 -10.92
C THR A 80 5.33 12.18 -12.06
N ASN A 81 5.51 13.48 -11.87
CA ASN A 81 6.12 14.41 -12.85
C ASN A 81 5.30 14.64 -14.14
N SER A 82 4.02 14.28 -14.17
CA SER A 82 3.13 14.65 -15.25
C SER A 82 2.03 15.58 -14.75
N SER A 83 1.80 16.68 -15.46
CA SER A 83 0.68 17.60 -15.19
C SER A 83 -0.65 17.13 -15.82
N LYS A 84 -0.62 16.03 -16.56
CA LYS A 84 -1.79 15.45 -17.24
C LYS A 84 -1.80 13.94 -17.07
N PRO A 85 -2.99 13.30 -17.04
CA PRO A 85 -3.11 11.86 -17.05
C PRO A 85 -2.42 11.23 -18.28
N ILE A 86 -1.67 10.14 -18.06
CA ILE A 86 -1.05 9.35 -19.14
C ILE A 86 -1.65 7.96 -19.07
N LYS A 87 -2.79 7.76 -19.74
CA LYS A 87 -3.55 6.50 -19.70
C LYS A 87 -2.76 5.26 -20.11
N LEU A 88 -1.79 5.41 -21.01
CA LEU A 88 -0.89 4.31 -21.39
C LEU A 88 -0.01 3.84 -20.22
N ALA A 89 0.27 4.71 -19.25
CA ALA A 89 1.04 4.38 -18.05
C ALA A 89 0.12 4.01 -16.88
N ARG A 90 -0.92 4.80 -16.64
CA ARG A 90 -1.88 4.63 -15.54
C ARG A 90 -3.27 5.05 -16.00
N ASP A 91 -4.18 4.08 -16.14
CA ASP A 91 -5.58 4.31 -16.48
C ASP A 91 -6.46 3.83 -15.32
N CYS A 92 -6.87 4.76 -14.49
CA CYS A 92 -7.77 4.55 -13.37
C CYS A 92 -8.24 5.91 -12.85
N SER A 93 -9.20 5.90 -11.95
CA SER A 93 -9.57 7.08 -11.16
C SER A 93 -8.97 7.00 -9.77
N ASP A 94 -8.63 8.15 -9.17
CA ASP A 94 -8.19 8.20 -7.79
C ASP A 94 -8.76 9.38 -7.00
N PHE A 95 -8.67 9.26 -5.67
CA PHE A 95 -8.95 10.31 -4.72
C PHE A 95 -7.93 10.23 -3.58
N LYS A 96 -6.96 11.15 -3.58
CA LYS A 96 -5.86 11.15 -2.62
C LYS A 96 -6.08 12.20 -1.54
N TYR A 97 -6.13 11.80 -0.26
CA TYR A 97 -6.28 12.73 0.84
C TYR A 97 -5.66 12.26 2.15
N LYS A 98 -5.40 13.22 3.04
CA LYS A 98 -5.32 13.09 4.50
C LYS A 98 -6.52 13.80 5.12
N PRO A 99 -6.97 13.45 6.34
CA PRO A 99 -8.10 14.12 6.97
C PRO A 99 -8.01 15.65 7.01
N GLU A 100 -6.81 16.20 7.22
CA GLU A 100 -6.55 17.63 7.23
C GLU A 100 -6.80 18.31 5.88
N HIS A 101 -6.72 17.60 4.76
CA HIS A 101 -7.01 18.13 3.43
C HIS A 101 -8.51 18.33 3.18
N LEU A 102 -9.36 17.67 3.96
CA LEU A 102 -10.82 17.77 3.81
C LEU A 102 -11.43 18.96 4.55
N GLY A 103 -10.59 19.74 5.25
CA GLY A 103 -11.05 20.84 6.10
C GLY A 103 -11.74 20.36 7.39
N PRO A 104 -12.40 21.30 8.11
CA PRO A 104 -13.09 20.95 9.36
C PRO A 104 -14.19 19.90 9.14
N ARG A 105 -14.32 18.96 10.10
CA ARG A 105 -15.34 17.91 10.06
C ARG A 105 -16.74 18.49 9.91
N ASN A 106 -17.47 18.01 8.92
CA ASN A 106 -18.83 18.46 8.57
C ASN A 106 -19.64 17.30 7.96
N GLN A 107 -20.91 17.56 7.59
CA GLN A 107 -21.81 16.53 7.04
C GLN A 107 -21.35 15.92 5.71
N ASN A 108 -20.46 16.57 4.96
CA ASN A 108 -19.99 16.08 3.65
C ASN A 108 -18.72 15.20 3.77
N ASN A 109 -17.91 15.41 4.83
CA ASN A 109 -16.61 14.75 4.95
C ASN A 109 -16.47 13.82 6.15
N TYR A 110 -17.38 13.81 7.13
CA TYR A 110 -17.19 13.04 8.37
C TYR A 110 -16.99 11.54 8.11
N LYS A 111 -17.71 10.96 7.14
CA LYS A 111 -17.57 9.55 6.80
C LYS A 111 -16.20 9.23 6.19
N LEU A 112 -15.67 10.13 5.34
CA LEU A 112 -14.33 9.98 4.80
C LEU A 112 -13.27 10.04 5.90
N ILE A 113 -13.43 10.98 6.86
CA ILE A 113 -12.51 11.13 7.99
C ILE A 113 -12.53 9.88 8.87
N ASP A 114 -13.71 9.36 9.21
CA ASP A 114 -13.86 8.18 10.05
C ASP A 114 -13.30 6.94 9.36
N MET A 115 -13.66 6.70 8.11
CA MET A 115 -13.13 5.62 7.28
C MET A 115 -11.59 5.67 7.20
N HIS A 116 -11.01 6.85 6.96
CA HIS A 116 -9.56 7.01 6.92
C HIS A 116 -8.92 6.60 8.26
N GLN A 117 -9.50 7.03 9.39
CA GLN A 117 -8.96 6.70 10.71
C GLN A 117 -9.05 5.20 11.01
N GLU A 118 -10.13 4.54 10.62
CA GLU A 118 -10.31 3.10 10.79
C GLU A 118 -9.28 2.32 9.95
N ILE A 119 -9.15 2.66 8.66
CA ILE A 119 -8.15 2.05 7.77
C ILE A 119 -6.73 2.31 8.30
N TYR A 120 -6.44 3.54 8.76
CA TYR A 120 -5.13 3.89 9.32
C TYR A 120 -4.78 3.01 10.53
N ASN A 121 -5.70 2.77 11.44
CA ASN A 121 -5.45 1.96 12.64
C ASN A 121 -5.08 0.52 12.27
N VAL A 122 -5.78 -0.09 11.33
CA VAL A 122 -5.48 -1.45 10.84
C VAL A 122 -4.15 -1.47 10.08
N LEU A 123 -3.98 -0.56 9.13
CA LEU A 123 -2.76 -0.46 8.34
C LEU A 123 -1.53 -0.24 9.24
N LYS A 124 -1.63 0.70 10.19
CA LYS A 124 -0.52 0.98 11.12
C LYS A 124 -0.12 -0.26 11.89
N SER A 125 -1.07 -1.04 12.38
CA SER A 125 -0.79 -2.30 13.07
C SER A 125 -0.03 -3.29 12.17
N CYS A 126 -0.44 -3.43 10.91
CA CYS A 126 0.25 -4.28 9.93
C CYS A 126 1.66 -3.78 9.60
N ILE A 127 1.83 -2.46 9.44
CA ILE A 127 3.14 -1.85 9.16
C ILE A 127 4.07 -1.96 10.37
N ASP A 128 3.58 -1.77 11.58
CA ASP A 128 4.37 -1.91 12.82
C ASP A 128 4.87 -3.37 12.98
N ASP A 129 4.02 -4.36 12.70
CA ASP A 129 4.41 -5.77 12.66
C ASP A 129 5.44 -6.04 11.55
N TYR A 130 5.20 -5.55 10.34
CA TYR A 130 6.13 -5.67 9.22
C TYR A 130 7.49 -5.03 9.55
N ALA A 131 7.49 -3.83 10.09
CA ALA A 131 8.69 -3.09 10.47
C ALA A 131 9.49 -3.85 11.55
N THR A 132 8.79 -4.36 12.58
CA THR A 132 9.40 -5.18 13.64
C THR A 132 10.01 -6.47 13.06
N TYR A 133 9.26 -7.17 12.20
CA TYR A 133 9.70 -8.42 11.60
C TYR A 133 10.94 -8.25 10.71
N TRP A 134 11.02 -7.15 9.96
CA TRP A 134 12.16 -6.87 9.06
C TRP A 134 13.27 -6.05 9.72
N GLY A 135 13.08 -5.56 10.96
CA GLY A 135 14.06 -4.75 11.69
C GLY A 135 14.26 -3.37 11.08
N ILE A 136 13.18 -2.74 10.66
CA ILE A 136 13.16 -1.36 10.11
C ILE A 136 12.27 -0.47 10.98
N SER A 137 12.36 0.84 10.78
CA SER A 137 11.43 1.81 11.38
C SER A 137 10.55 2.43 10.29
N VAL A 138 9.29 2.70 10.61
CA VAL A 138 8.37 3.44 9.75
C VAL A 138 7.65 4.47 10.62
N ASN A 139 7.85 5.75 10.33
CA ASN A 139 7.35 6.86 11.16
C ASN A 139 6.58 7.92 10.34
N TYR A 140 6.48 7.74 9.02
CA TYR A 140 5.76 8.65 8.14
C TYR A 140 4.80 7.88 7.24
N TYR A 141 3.59 8.42 7.10
CA TYR A 141 2.54 7.91 6.22
C TYR A 141 2.11 9.03 5.27
N GLU A 142 2.14 8.75 3.97
CA GLU A 142 1.60 9.64 2.94
C GLU A 142 0.07 9.75 3.01
N ALA A 143 -0.47 10.69 2.23
CA ALA A 143 -1.90 10.74 1.99
C ALA A 143 -2.38 9.42 1.37
N PHE A 144 -3.49 8.89 1.85
CA PHE A 144 -4.08 7.67 1.34
C PHE A 144 -4.64 7.93 -0.06
N ASN A 145 -4.24 7.10 -1.00
CA ASN A 145 -4.71 7.18 -2.38
C ASN A 145 -5.74 6.09 -2.62
N PHE A 146 -7.01 6.44 -2.56
CA PHE A 146 -8.14 5.58 -2.92
C PHE A 146 -8.17 5.49 -4.44
N VAL A 147 -8.14 4.27 -4.97
CA VAL A 147 -8.02 4.01 -6.40
C VAL A 147 -9.15 3.13 -6.86
N LYS A 148 -9.74 3.50 -8.01
CA LYS A 148 -10.83 2.80 -8.65
C LYS A 148 -10.43 2.46 -10.09
N TYR A 149 -10.50 1.17 -10.43
CA TYR A 149 -10.35 0.69 -11.79
C TYR A 149 -11.70 0.18 -12.26
N GLU A 150 -12.21 0.72 -13.37
CA GLU A 150 -13.53 0.40 -13.92
C GLU A 150 -13.43 -0.25 -15.30
N GLY A 151 -13.99 -1.45 -15.44
CA GLY A 151 -14.12 -2.09 -16.72
C GLY A 151 -12.81 -2.58 -17.35
N SER A 152 -12.91 -2.98 -18.60
CA SER A 152 -11.82 -3.64 -19.33
C SER A 152 -10.71 -2.66 -19.72
N GLY A 153 -9.46 -3.09 -19.52
CA GLY A 153 -8.25 -2.41 -19.97
C GLY A 153 -7.66 -1.38 -19.01
N GLN A 154 -8.36 -1.00 -17.95
CA GLN A 154 -7.78 -0.11 -16.95
C GLN A 154 -6.68 -0.83 -16.17
N GLN A 155 -5.58 -0.12 -15.91
CA GLN A 155 -4.34 -0.70 -15.39
C GLN A 155 -3.40 0.37 -14.80
N PHE A 156 -2.36 -0.09 -14.11
CA PHE A 156 -1.17 0.70 -13.81
C PHE A 156 0.06 -0.11 -14.21
N ARG A 157 0.82 0.39 -15.20
CA ARG A 157 1.99 -0.30 -15.75
C ARG A 157 3.11 -0.44 -14.75
N ILE A 158 4.10 -1.28 -15.08
CA ILE A 158 5.25 -1.54 -14.22
C ILE A 158 5.93 -0.24 -13.80
N HIS A 159 6.05 -0.05 -12.49
CA HIS A 159 6.68 1.09 -11.85
C HIS A 159 7.27 0.70 -10.49
N ALA A 160 8.19 1.50 -9.98
CA ALA A 160 8.61 1.49 -8.59
C ALA A 160 8.00 2.72 -7.89
N ASP A 161 7.62 2.56 -6.64
CA ASP A 161 7.05 3.66 -5.86
C ASP A 161 8.12 4.64 -5.40
N HIS A 162 9.30 4.13 -5.03
CA HIS A 162 10.47 4.95 -4.73
C HIS A 162 11.15 5.42 -6.00
N GLY A 163 11.41 6.70 -6.12
CA GLY A 163 12.09 7.30 -7.26
C GLY A 163 12.95 8.51 -6.89
N PRO A 164 13.66 9.09 -7.87
CA PRO A 164 14.59 10.21 -7.61
C PRO A 164 13.91 11.44 -7.01
N ASN A 165 12.63 11.63 -7.28
CA ASN A 165 11.86 12.79 -6.83
C ASN A 165 10.79 12.44 -5.80
N TYR A 166 10.74 11.17 -5.37
CA TYR A 166 9.75 10.70 -4.42
C TYR A 166 10.35 9.62 -3.52
N ALA A 167 10.54 9.96 -2.26
CA ALA A 167 11.08 9.04 -1.28
C ALA A 167 9.97 8.23 -0.63
N CYS A 168 10.08 6.92 -0.65
CA CYS A 168 9.29 6.01 0.19
C CYS A 168 10.07 4.73 0.46
N THR A 169 9.84 4.11 1.59
CA THR A 169 10.57 2.92 2.03
C THR A 169 9.71 1.67 1.92
N VAL A 170 8.45 1.76 2.31
CA VAL A 170 7.50 0.64 2.31
C VAL A 170 6.19 1.10 1.68
N SER A 171 5.69 0.29 0.77
CA SER A 171 4.40 0.46 0.12
C SER A 171 3.38 -0.50 0.68
N ALA A 172 2.15 -0.06 0.80
CA ALA A 172 1.03 -0.89 1.18
C ALA A 172 -0.13 -0.73 0.18
N VAL A 173 -0.76 -1.85 -0.18
CA VAL A 173 -1.97 -1.87 -1.01
C VAL A 173 -3.05 -2.64 -0.25
N ILE A 174 -4.15 -1.98 0.04
CA ILE A 174 -5.33 -2.51 0.73
C ILE A 174 -6.40 -2.78 -0.32
N TYR A 175 -7.00 -3.96 -0.32
CA TYR A 175 -8.01 -4.37 -1.30
C TYR A 175 -9.40 -4.35 -0.65
N LEU A 176 -10.28 -3.50 -1.17
CA LEU A 176 -11.61 -3.29 -0.59
C LEU A 176 -12.70 -4.19 -1.20
N ASN A 177 -12.38 -4.88 -2.31
CA ASN A 177 -13.25 -5.89 -2.93
C ASN A 177 -12.45 -6.91 -3.73
N ASP A 178 -13.09 -7.97 -4.19
CA ASP A 178 -12.47 -9.03 -5.01
C ASP A 178 -13.43 -9.60 -6.08
N ASP A 179 -14.60 -8.97 -6.27
CA ASP A 179 -15.63 -9.32 -7.22
C ASP A 179 -15.38 -8.79 -8.66
N TYR A 180 -14.11 -8.85 -9.08
CA TYR A 180 -13.63 -8.43 -10.39
C TYR A 180 -12.70 -9.48 -11.03
N GLU A 181 -12.47 -9.37 -12.34
CA GLU A 181 -11.54 -10.20 -13.10
C GLU A 181 -10.39 -9.34 -13.65
N GLY A 182 -9.18 -9.89 -13.67
CA GLY A 182 -7.95 -9.15 -13.96
C GLY A 182 -7.48 -8.33 -12.76
N GLY A 183 -6.68 -7.30 -12.99
CA GLY A 183 -6.23 -6.35 -11.96
C GLY A 183 -5.35 -6.94 -10.87
N GLU A 184 -4.70 -8.09 -11.12
CA GLU A 184 -3.76 -8.72 -10.19
C GLU A 184 -2.57 -7.80 -9.91
N LEU A 185 -1.99 -7.94 -8.72
CA LEU A 185 -0.71 -7.33 -8.35
C LEU A 185 0.43 -8.19 -8.92
N TYR A 186 1.24 -7.60 -9.80
CA TYR A 186 2.28 -8.31 -10.54
C TYR A 186 3.67 -7.74 -10.24
N PHE A 187 4.62 -8.61 -9.92
CA PHE A 187 6.01 -8.28 -9.63
C PHE A 187 6.95 -8.95 -10.66
N PRO A 188 7.38 -8.26 -11.71
CA PRO A 188 8.20 -8.86 -12.77
C PRO A 188 9.56 -9.37 -12.30
N ARG A 189 10.15 -8.71 -11.28
CA ARG A 189 11.48 -9.06 -10.76
C ARG A 189 11.46 -10.10 -9.64
N LEU A 190 10.30 -10.43 -9.10
CA LEU A 190 10.12 -11.50 -8.13
C LEU A 190 9.62 -12.78 -8.82
N ASP A 191 10.41 -13.28 -9.77
CA ASP A 191 10.09 -14.48 -10.57
C ASP A 191 8.69 -14.39 -11.25
N LYS A 192 8.33 -13.18 -11.72
CA LYS A 192 7.02 -12.89 -12.35
C LYS A 192 5.84 -13.22 -11.43
N LEU A 193 6.02 -13.05 -10.14
CA LEU A 193 4.98 -13.29 -9.15
C LEU A 193 3.72 -12.51 -9.50
N THR A 194 2.60 -13.22 -9.56
CA THR A 194 1.26 -12.64 -9.73
C THR A 194 0.44 -12.97 -8.50
N TYR A 195 -0.09 -11.95 -7.86
CA TYR A 195 -0.93 -12.10 -6.68
C TYR A 195 -2.37 -11.64 -6.99
N LYS A 196 -3.32 -12.56 -6.87
CA LYS A 196 -4.75 -12.27 -6.90
C LYS A 196 -5.21 -11.98 -5.47
N PRO A 197 -5.53 -10.72 -5.15
CA PRO A 197 -5.95 -10.36 -3.79
C PRO A 197 -7.38 -10.85 -3.52
N THR A 198 -7.69 -11.02 -2.23
CA THR A 198 -9.04 -11.19 -1.72
C THR A 198 -9.44 -9.95 -0.92
N ILE A 199 -10.75 -9.77 -0.73
CA ILE A 199 -11.28 -8.63 0.02
C ILE A 199 -10.68 -8.54 1.41
N GLY A 200 -10.25 -7.34 1.81
CA GLY A 200 -9.63 -7.06 3.10
C GLY A 200 -8.15 -7.41 3.20
N ASP A 201 -7.52 -7.96 2.15
CA ASP A 201 -6.08 -8.21 2.14
C ASP A 201 -5.29 -6.90 2.14
N ILE A 202 -4.17 -6.89 2.86
CA ILE A 202 -3.18 -5.79 2.85
C ILE A 202 -1.84 -6.37 2.40
N ALA A 203 -1.39 -6.02 1.20
CA ALA A 203 -0.06 -6.34 0.71
C ALA A 203 0.92 -5.25 1.14
N VAL A 204 2.04 -5.64 1.76
CA VAL A 204 3.10 -4.74 2.25
C VAL A 204 4.43 -5.19 1.68
N PHE A 205 5.19 -4.28 1.07
CA PHE A 205 6.45 -4.59 0.39
C PHE A 205 7.38 -3.38 0.33
N PRO A 206 8.70 -3.60 0.14
CA PRO A 206 9.64 -2.51 -0.07
C PRO A 206 9.34 -1.72 -1.35
N SER A 207 9.51 -0.41 -1.32
CA SER A 207 9.12 0.49 -2.42
C SER A 207 10.15 0.63 -3.54
N ASN A 208 11.31 -0.03 -3.42
CA ASN A 208 12.45 0.17 -4.31
C ASN A 208 12.30 -0.56 -5.67
N TYR A 209 13.27 -0.37 -6.55
CA TYR A 209 13.29 -0.88 -7.92
C TYR A 209 13.27 -2.42 -8.06
N ILE A 210 13.61 -3.18 -7.01
CA ILE A 210 13.49 -4.64 -7.01
C ILE A 210 12.02 -5.04 -6.95
N TYR A 211 11.21 -4.22 -6.27
CA TYR A 211 9.77 -4.39 -6.12
C TYR A 211 8.97 -3.56 -7.13
N GLU A 212 9.54 -3.35 -8.33
CA GLU A 212 8.72 -2.87 -9.46
C GLU A 212 7.48 -3.77 -9.59
N HIS A 213 6.34 -3.13 -9.72
CA HIS A 213 5.06 -3.84 -9.76
C HIS A 213 4.07 -3.16 -10.71
N ALA A 214 3.01 -3.87 -10.99
CA ALA A 214 1.89 -3.39 -11.80
C ALA A 214 0.56 -3.83 -11.20
N SER A 215 -0.49 -3.06 -11.45
CA SER A 215 -1.86 -3.58 -11.47
C SER A 215 -2.14 -4.00 -12.90
N LEU A 216 -2.29 -5.31 -13.15
CA LEU A 216 -2.55 -5.84 -14.48
C LEU A 216 -3.87 -5.31 -15.05
N ASP A 217 -4.06 -5.48 -16.35
CA ASP A 217 -5.26 -5.01 -17.03
C ASP A 217 -6.53 -5.62 -16.41
N MET A 218 -7.49 -4.78 -16.11
CA MET A 218 -8.83 -5.23 -15.73
C MET A 218 -9.50 -5.94 -16.90
N ILE A 219 -10.19 -7.04 -16.63
CA ILE A 219 -10.99 -7.78 -17.61
C ILE A 219 -12.46 -7.41 -17.44
N LYS A 220 -12.95 -7.40 -16.19
CA LYS A 220 -14.36 -7.17 -15.88
C LYS A 220 -14.54 -6.70 -14.42
N GLY A 221 -15.61 -5.97 -14.18
CA GLY A 221 -15.99 -5.49 -12.86
C GLY A 221 -15.27 -4.19 -12.48
N THR A 222 -15.36 -3.83 -11.21
CA THR A 222 -14.73 -2.64 -10.65
C THR A 222 -13.86 -3.04 -9.48
N LYS A 223 -12.60 -2.64 -9.47
CA LYS A 223 -11.65 -2.87 -8.39
C LYS A 223 -11.48 -1.60 -7.56
N TYR A 224 -11.59 -1.73 -6.24
CA TYR A 224 -11.29 -0.69 -5.27
C TYR A 224 -10.09 -1.08 -4.42
N CYS A 225 -9.11 -0.21 -4.33
CA CYS A 225 -7.98 -0.40 -3.42
C CYS A 225 -7.52 0.93 -2.84
N VAL A 226 -6.76 0.86 -1.75
CA VAL A 226 -6.11 2.01 -1.13
C VAL A 226 -4.61 1.80 -1.19
N VAL A 227 -3.90 2.75 -1.76
CA VAL A 227 -2.43 2.73 -1.85
C VAL A 227 -1.87 3.73 -0.85
N VAL A 228 -0.96 3.27 -0.01
CA VAL A 228 -0.30 4.10 1.00
C VAL A 228 1.21 3.91 0.93
N MET A 229 1.91 5.01 0.69
CA MET A 229 3.36 5.07 0.76
C MET A 229 3.78 5.45 2.18
N THR A 230 4.83 4.80 2.68
CA THR A 230 5.37 5.09 4.01
C THR A 230 6.88 5.29 3.94
N ASP A 231 7.44 6.01 4.93
CA ASP A 231 8.87 6.24 5.00
C ASP A 231 9.39 6.17 6.44
N LEU A 232 10.71 6.14 6.57
CA LEU A 232 11.41 6.09 7.85
C LEU A 232 11.08 7.31 8.72
N ASN A 233 10.94 8.48 8.10
CA ASN A 233 10.61 9.74 8.73
C ASN A 233 10.05 10.74 7.71
N ASP A 234 9.67 11.93 8.17
CA ASP A 234 9.09 12.99 7.35
C ASP A 234 10.11 13.93 6.67
N ASN A 235 11.41 13.71 6.83
CA ASN A 235 12.44 14.64 6.36
C ASN A 235 12.44 14.87 4.85
N ALA A 236 12.17 13.82 4.06
CA ALA A 236 12.07 13.91 2.61
C ALA A 236 10.74 14.50 2.12
N HIS A 237 9.76 14.65 3.02
CA HIS A 237 8.38 15.03 2.71
C HIS A 237 8.02 16.44 3.19
N LYS A 238 8.94 17.10 3.88
CA LYS A 238 8.77 18.52 4.25
C LYS A 238 8.90 19.35 2.99
N GLU A 239 7.92 20.21 2.74
CA GLU A 239 8.06 21.23 1.72
C GLU A 239 9.36 21.99 1.99
N ARG A 240 10.22 22.07 0.98
CA ARG A 240 11.39 22.93 1.03
C ARG A 240 10.85 24.35 0.93
N GLY A 241 10.71 25.00 2.10
CA GLY A 241 10.31 26.38 2.21
C GLY A 241 11.26 27.34 1.49
#